data_66532efcf32d0f72c506c971dc5dd04c
#
_entry.id   66532efcf32d0f72c506c971dc5dd04c
#
_cell.length_a   1.000
_cell.length_b   1.000
_cell.length_c   1.000
_cell.angle_alpha   90.00
_cell.angle_beta   90.00
_cell.angle_gamma   90.00
#
_symmetry.space_group_name_H-M   'P 1'
#
loop_
_entity.id
_entity.type
_entity.pdbx_description
1 polymer ?
#
loop_
_entity_poly.entity_id
_entity_poly.type
_entity_poly.pdbx_seq_one_letter_code
_entity_poly.pdbx_strand_id
1 'polypeptide(L)'
;MVLVALAVRLAVIPFTYHEWMDPFVLEHWAFGLIARSIASGHGFGSPFAKTGSSALLPPVYSYLLAGIFKIFGSETRTSVLAALSLNSLFSALTCVPVFLLARQAFGQRIAKWAGWGWAFSPYGVYYGADWAWSTCLVTLELCCLFLFAWRLEDSARKRDWLLFGALCGIAALTEPVTLAVLPFLGIYTLYRRYRLARPWKAQMIAVALAGVVTLSPWIVRNYMLFHRFIPVRSGYGLELYIGNNGYSQHWVNRTLHPNHSDAELSEYERVGEIAYMDHKLQQGKDYIRNHPAWFAWMTFRRFVYMWTGYWSFDHAYLQDEPLDPPNIFVNTTMSILGLWGLWRAWQRDPALGARFAIVLFFFPLTYYFSHPETYYFRPVDPLIVVLAAVAIAGRSKLAAAE
;
A
#
# COMPACT_ATOMS: atom_id res chain seq x y z
N MET A 1 21.25 12.01 -1.45
CA MET A 1 19.96 11.57 -2.03
C MET A 1 18.87 11.51 -0.94
N VAL A 2 18.96 10.63 0.09
CA VAL A 2 17.94 10.54 1.17
C VAL A 2 17.72 11.89 1.86
N LEU A 3 18.77 12.58 2.28
CA LEU A 3 18.65 13.89 2.93
C LEU A 3 17.99 14.95 2.05
N VAL A 4 18.29 14.95 0.75
CA VAL A 4 17.64 15.87 -0.22
C VAL A 4 16.19 15.51 -0.39
N ALA A 5 15.88 14.20 -0.53
CA ALA A 5 14.51 13.71 -0.61
C ALA A 5 13.69 14.11 0.63
N LEU A 6 14.26 13.97 1.82
CA LEU A 6 13.63 14.40 3.06
C LEU A 6 13.43 15.91 3.11
N ALA A 7 14.45 16.68 2.79
CA ALA A 7 14.37 18.14 2.80
C ALA A 7 13.28 18.68 1.85
N VAL A 8 13.17 18.11 0.63
CA VAL A 8 12.11 18.48 -0.32
C VAL A 8 10.72 18.22 0.26
N ARG A 9 10.49 17.04 0.88
CA ARG A 9 9.19 16.69 1.48
C ARG A 9 8.87 17.58 2.67
N LEU A 10 9.81 17.76 3.58
CA LEU A 10 9.62 18.63 4.74
C LEU A 10 9.33 20.09 4.35
N ALA A 11 9.92 20.58 3.24
CA ALA A 11 9.65 21.91 2.72
C ALA A 11 8.22 22.09 2.19
N VAL A 12 7.52 21.02 1.84
CA VAL A 12 6.12 21.04 1.34
C VAL A 12 5.12 21.06 2.50
N ILE A 13 5.42 20.41 3.63
CA ILE A 13 4.50 20.30 4.77
C ILE A 13 3.87 21.62 5.23
N PRO A 14 4.60 22.76 5.29
CA PRO A 14 4.01 24.04 5.69
C PRO A 14 2.86 24.52 4.81
N PHE A 15 2.77 24.01 3.58
CA PHE A 15 1.72 24.38 2.62
C PHE A 15 0.50 23.43 2.67
N THR A 16 0.67 22.23 3.20
CA THR A 16 -0.34 21.15 3.13
C THR A 16 -0.96 20.81 4.49
N TYR A 17 -0.24 20.96 5.60
CA TYR A 17 -0.70 20.51 6.94
C TYR A 17 -2.05 21.11 7.38
N HIS A 18 -2.46 22.23 6.79
CA HIS A 18 -3.71 22.90 7.15
C HIS A 18 -4.95 22.04 6.88
N GLU A 19 -4.93 21.23 5.81
CA GLU A 19 -6.00 20.31 5.47
C GLU A 19 -6.24 19.28 6.58
N TRP A 20 -5.16 18.83 7.24
CA TRP A 20 -5.21 17.89 8.38
C TRP A 20 -5.58 18.53 9.71
N MET A 21 -5.79 19.85 9.74
CA MET A 21 -6.32 20.58 10.89
C MET A 21 -7.82 20.93 10.72
N ASP A 22 -8.41 20.59 9.57
CA ASP A 22 -9.83 20.76 9.35
C ASP A 22 -10.63 19.81 10.27
N PRO A 23 -11.60 20.29 11.04
CA PRO A 23 -12.42 19.46 11.93
C PRO A 23 -13.09 18.29 11.18
N PHE A 24 -13.59 18.52 9.97
CA PHE A 24 -14.20 17.47 9.17
C PHE A 24 -13.21 16.35 8.82
N VAL A 25 -11.97 16.68 8.44
CA VAL A 25 -10.92 15.70 8.15
C VAL A 25 -10.56 14.91 9.42
N LEU A 26 -10.40 15.61 10.56
CA LEU A 26 -10.06 14.96 11.83
C LEU A 26 -11.15 14.00 12.32
N GLU A 27 -12.42 14.36 12.14
CA GLU A 27 -13.56 13.50 12.52
C GLU A 27 -13.72 12.27 11.62
N HIS A 28 -13.16 12.30 10.40
CA HIS A 28 -13.27 11.22 9.43
C HIS A 28 -11.95 10.43 9.22
N TRP A 29 -10.88 10.84 9.90
CA TRP A 29 -9.58 10.19 9.82
C TRP A 29 -9.51 8.94 10.70
N ALA A 30 -9.93 7.81 10.17
CA ALA A 30 -10.06 6.55 10.91
C ALA A 30 -8.75 6.11 11.64
N PHE A 31 -7.57 6.30 11.02
CA PHE A 31 -6.29 6.05 11.70
C PHE A 31 -6.06 7.00 12.89
N GLY A 32 -6.42 8.29 12.75
CA GLY A 32 -6.32 9.29 13.82
C GLY A 32 -7.28 9.00 14.95
N LEU A 33 -8.53 8.63 14.65
CA LEU A 33 -9.54 8.26 15.65
C LEU A 33 -9.08 7.06 16.50
N ILE A 34 -8.57 6.00 15.85
CA ILE A 34 -8.00 4.84 16.55
C ILE A 34 -6.77 5.25 17.38
N ALA A 35 -5.88 6.07 16.81
CA ALA A 35 -4.68 6.53 17.50
C ALA A 35 -5.03 7.35 18.74
N ARG A 36 -6.06 8.20 18.67
CA ARG A 36 -6.60 8.96 19.80
C ARG A 36 -7.15 8.03 20.88
N SER A 37 -7.92 7.01 20.50
CA SER A 37 -8.45 5.99 21.43
C SER A 37 -7.31 5.27 22.18
N ILE A 38 -6.25 4.88 21.46
CA ILE A 38 -5.07 4.23 22.07
C ILE A 38 -4.34 5.21 23.00
N ALA A 39 -4.08 6.44 22.56
CA ALA A 39 -3.34 7.44 23.32
C ALA A 39 -4.06 7.83 24.63
N SER A 40 -5.39 7.83 24.63
CA SER A 40 -6.24 8.10 25.81
C SER A 40 -6.46 6.87 26.71
N GLY A 41 -5.87 5.70 26.39
CA GLY A 41 -5.95 4.49 27.21
C GLY A 41 -7.18 3.61 26.99
N HIS A 42 -8.03 3.91 26.01
CA HIS A 42 -9.21 3.12 25.66
C HIS A 42 -8.89 1.92 24.73
N GLY A 43 -7.63 1.78 24.31
CA GLY A 43 -7.17 0.68 23.44
C GLY A 43 -7.47 0.91 21.96
N PHE A 44 -7.25 -0.14 21.16
CA PHE A 44 -7.44 -0.10 19.71
C PHE A 44 -8.92 -0.21 19.35
N GLY A 45 -9.53 0.91 19.02
CA GLY A 45 -10.97 0.96 18.73
C GLY A 45 -11.44 2.33 18.23
N SER A 46 -12.75 2.46 18.10
CA SER A 46 -13.45 3.69 17.73
C SER A 46 -13.02 4.29 16.40
N PRO A 47 -12.99 3.50 15.30
CA PRO A 47 -12.62 3.99 13.96
C PRO A 47 -13.64 5.00 13.40
N PHE A 48 -14.86 5.01 13.95
CA PHE A 48 -15.97 5.90 13.60
C PHE A 48 -16.48 6.62 14.85
N ALA A 49 -15.61 7.34 15.54
CA ALA A 49 -15.89 7.92 16.85
C ALA A 49 -16.21 6.83 17.92
N LYS A 50 -17.13 6.93 18.77
CA LYS A 50 -17.34 6.13 19.98
C LYS A 50 -17.84 4.68 19.75
N THR A 51 -17.37 4.01 18.72
CA THR A 51 -17.86 2.68 18.30
C THR A 51 -17.20 1.48 19.02
N GLY A 52 -16.33 1.71 20.00
CA GLY A 52 -15.74 0.65 20.82
C GLY A 52 -14.56 -0.08 20.16
N SER A 53 -14.24 -1.28 20.67
CA SER A 53 -13.11 -2.09 20.16
C SER A 53 -13.28 -2.43 18.70
N SER A 54 -12.18 -2.38 17.93
CA SER A 54 -12.22 -2.58 16.48
C SER A 54 -11.05 -3.45 15.99
N ALA A 55 -11.23 -4.08 14.83
CA ALA A 55 -10.20 -4.68 14.00
C ALA A 55 -10.30 -4.15 12.56
N LEU A 56 -10.97 -3.01 12.35
CA LEU A 56 -11.23 -2.44 11.03
C LEU A 56 -9.95 -2.14 10.25
N LEU A 57 -8.98 -1.52 10.89
CA LEU A 57 -7.70 -1.14 10.30
C LEU A 57 -6.55 -2.01 10.84
N PRO A 58 -5.44 -2.12 10.07
CA PRO A 58 -4.23 -2.78 10.55
C PRO A 58 -3.57 -1.95 11.67
N PRO A 59 -2.85 -2.62 12.62
CA PRO A 59 -2.42 -1.95 13.84
C PRO A 59 -1.18 -1.06 13.73
N VAL A 60 -0.21 -1.39 12.85
CA VAL A 60 1.13 -0.78 12.90
C VAL A 60 1.07 0.74 12.78
N TYR A 61 0.40 1.27 11.77
CA TYR A 61 0.35 2.71 11.55
C TYR A 61 -0.45 3.44 12.65
N SER A 62 -1.56 2.86 13.13
CA SER A 62 -2.34 3.42 14.25
C SER A 62 -1.51 3.52 15.53
N TYR A 63 -0.68 2.52 15.85
CA TYR A 63 0.21 2.58 17.02
C TYR A 63 1.33 3.60 16.86
N LEU A 64 1.87 3.80 15.65
CA LEU A 64 2.84 4.86 15.38
C LEU A 64 2.23 6.25 15.63
N LEU A 65 1.02 6.49 15.11
CA LEU A 65 0.29 7.73 15.36
C LEU A 65 -0.07 7.90 16.85
N ALA A 66 -0.49 6.83 17.52
CA ALA A 66 -0.78 6.89 18.96
C ALA A 66 0.46 7.28 19.79
N GLY A 67 1.64 6.80 19.40
CA GLY A 67 2.90 7.25 20.00
C GLY A 67 3.15 8.74 19.80
N ILE A 68 2.90 9.26 18.60
CA ILE A 68 2.98 10.71 18.31
C ILE A 68 1.96 11.49 19.15
N PHE A 69 0.71 11.04 19.21
CA PHE A 69 -0.36 11.69 19.97
C PHE A 69 -0.08 11.70 21.47
N LYS A 70 0.54 10.65 22.00
CA LYS A 70 0.91 10.58 23.41
C LYS A 70 2.02 11.58 23.78
N ILE A 71 2.91 11.90 22.83
CA ILE A 71 4.03 12.83 23.06
C ILE A 71 3.59 14.29 22.82
N PHE A 72 2.85 14.55 21.74
CA PHE A 72 2.56 15.91 21.26
C PHE A 72 1.10 16.34 21.46
N GLY A 73 0.26 15.47 22.05
CA GLY A 73 -1.20 15.68 22.18
C GLY A 73 -1.95 15.17 20.94
N SER A 74 -3.20 14.71 21.17
CA SER A 74 -4.04 14.21 20.09
C SER A 74 -4.51 15.37 19.22
N GLU A 75 -4.35 15.20 17.90
CA GLU A 75 -4.90 16.12 16.87
C GLU A 75 -4.43 17.59 17.03
N THR A 76 -3.27 17.79 17.67
CA THR A 76 -2.64 19.11 17.73
C THR A 76 -1.87 19.41 16.46
N ARG A 77 -1.61 20.69 16.18
CA ARG A 77 -0.75 21.11 15.08
C ARG A 77 0.60 20.38 15.11
N THR A 78 1.19 20.23 16.30
CA THR A 78 2.49 19.55 16.46
C THR A 78 2.41 18.07 16.13
N SER A 79 1.33 17.38 16.53
CA SER A 79 1.15 15.95 16.22
C SER A 79 0.89 15.72 14.73
N VAL A 80 0.13 16.58 14.07
CA VAL A 80 -0.07 16.53 12.62
C VAL A 80 1.26 16.74 11.87
N LEU A 81 2.02 17.77 12.23
CA LEU A 81 3.35 18.01 11.65
C LEU A 81 4.30 16.85 11.89
N ALA A 82 4.26 16.22 13.07
CA ALA A 82 5.08 15.04 13.38
C ALA A 82 4.66 13.82 12.54
N ALA A 83 3.35 13.58 12.34
CA ALA A 83 2.84 12.50 11.50
C ALA A 83 3.25 12.66 10.03
N LEU A 84 3.09 13.85 9.46
CA LEU A 84 3.52 14.16 8.10
C LEU A 84 5.06 14.08 7.95
N SER A 85 5.81 14.51 8.97
CA SER A 85 7.28 14.39 8.98
C SER A 85 7.72 12.93 9.03
N LEU A 86 7.01 12.06 9.77
CA LEU A 86 7.27 10.61 9.80
C LEU A 86 7.02 9.98 8.43
N ASN A 87 5.92 10.33 7.75
CA ASN A 87 5.64 9.86 6.39
C ASN A 87 6.68 10.38 5.38
N SER A 88 7.10 11.65 5.51
CA SER A 88 8.22 12.22 4.74
C SER A 88 9.50 11.41 4.92
N LEU A 89 9.79 10.98 6.14
CA LEU A 89 10.95 10.13 6.45
C LEU A 89 10.83 8.75 5.77
N PHE A 90 9.68 8.07 5.86
CA PHE A 90 9.48 6.78 5.19
C PHE A 90 9.63 6.90 3.68
N SER A 91 9.01 7.93 3.07
CA SER A 91 9.13 8.19 1.64
C SER A 91 10.56 8.51 1.22
N ALA A 92 11.32 9.27 2.01
CA ALA A 92 12.74 9.56 1.73
C ALA A 92 13.63 8.33 1.90
N LEU A 93 13.40 7.51 2.93
CA LEU A 93 14.14 6.26 3.16
C LEU A 93 13.93 5.25 2.02
N THR A 94 12.80 5.30 1.32
CA THR A 94 12.53 4.46 0.14
C THR A 94 13.57 4.66 -0.99
N CYS A 95 14.26 5.80 -1.03
CA CYS A 95 15.41 5.99 -1.93
C CYS A 95 16.48 4.89 -1.77
N VAL A 96 16.64 4.33 -0.57
CA VAL A 96 17.68 3.31 -0.29
C VAL A 96 17.38 1.99 -1.00
N PRO A 97 16.24 1.31 -0.73
CA PRO A 97 15.93 0.06 -1.42
C PRO A 97 15.77 0.27 -2.94
N VAL A 98 15.22 1.40 -3.41
CA VAL A 98 15.12 1.75 -4.84
C VAL A 98 16.51 1.79 -5.50
N PHE A 99 17.46 2.50 -4.89
CA PHE A 99 18.83 2.57 -5.38
C PHE A 99 19.49 1.19 -5.38
N LEU A 100 19.33 0.41 -4.31
CA LEU A 100 19.94 -0.92 -4.20
C LEU A 100 19.34 -1.92 -5.19
N LEU A 101 18.02 -1.92 -5.38
CA LEU A 101 17.33 -2.73 -6.38
C LEU A 101 17.80 -2.39 -7.79
N ALA A 102 17.81 -1.10 -8.13
CA ALA A 102 18.24 -0.64 -9.45
C ALA A 102 19.73 -0.95 -9.70
N ARG A 103 20.59 -0.83 -8.67
CA ARG A 103 22.01 -1.17 -8.75
C ARG A 103 22.22 -2.67 -9.00
N GLN A 104 21.52 -3.50 -8.26
CA GLN A 104 21.58 -4.96 -8.38
C GLN A 104 21.08 -5.45 -9.75
N ALA A 105 20.01 -4.83 -10.26
CA ALA A 105 19.35 -5.19 -11.51
C ALA A 105 20.07 -4.65 -12.74
N PHE A 106 20.47 -3.39 -12.74
CA PHE A 106 20.84 -2.63 -13.94
C PHE A 106 22.15 -1.86 -13.82
N GLY A 107 22.79 -1.89 -12.66
CA GLY A 107 24.07 -1.25 -12.40
C GLY A 107 23.95 0.20 -11.92
N GLN A 108 25.12 0.79 -11.63
CA GLN A 108 25.27 2.05 -10.90
C GLN A 108 24.61 3.26 -11.59
N ARG A 109 24.66 3.31 -12.93
CA ARG A 109 24.08 4.42 -13.70
C ARG A 109 22.55 4.48 -13.49
N ILE A 110 21.86 3.37 -13.70
CA ILE A 110 20.41 3.29 -13.52
C ILE A 110 20.03 3.51 -12.05
N ALA A 111 20.82 3.00 -11.11
CA ALA A 111 20.60 3.24 -9.69
C ALA A 111 20.58 4.74 -9.31
N LYS A 112 21.50 5.52 -9.88
CA LYS A 112 21.52 6.98 -9.68
C LYS A 112 20.27 7.63 -10.26
N TRP A 113 19.88 7.29 -11.49
CA TRP A 113 18.67 7.83 -12.12
C TRP A 113 17.40 7.44 -11.33
N ALA A 114 17.26 6.19 -10.96
CA ALA A 114 16.11 5.72 -10.20
C ALA A 114 16.00 6.38 -8.81
N GLY A 115 17.11 6.46 -8.09
CA GLY A 115 17.10 7.05 -6.76
C GLY A 115 16.83 8.55 -6.76
N TRP A 116 17.39 9.32 -7.72
CA TRP A 116 17.05 10.73 -7.87
C TRP A 116 15.63 10.90 -8.43
N GLY A 117 15.21 10.04 -9.37
CA GLY A 117 13.84 10.01 -9.86
C GLY A 117 12.82 9.84 -8.73
N TRP A 118 13.06 8.92 -7.76
CA TRP A 118 12.21 8.79 -6.59
C TRP A 118 12.32 9.98 -5.63
N ALA A 119 13.52 10.52 -5.43
CA ALA A 119 13.73 11.69 -4.56
C ALA A 119 12.85 12.89 -4.97
N PHE A 120 12.66 13.09 -6.27
CA PHE A 120 11.87 14.17 -6.86
C PHE A 120 10.53 13.69 -7.48
N SER A 121 10.14 12.45 -7.26
CA SER A 121 8.85 11.94 -7.74
C SER A 121 7.70 12.78 -7.19
N PRO A 122 6.80 13.32 -8.04
CA PRO A 122 5.66 14.10 -7.57
C PRO A 122 4.82 13.35 -6.54
N TYR A 123 4.47 12.10 -6.81
CA TYR A 123 3.71 11.26 -5.87
C TYR A 123 4.51 10.95 -4.60
N GLY A 124 5.82 10.67 -4.71
CA GLY A 124 6.66 10.44 -3.54
C GLY A 124 6.77 11.68 -2.65
N VAL A 125 6.70 12.89 -3.22
CA VAL A 125 6.67 14.16 -2.47
C VAL A 125 5.29 14.39 -1.89
N TYR A 126 4.23 14.34 -2.69
CA TYR A 126 2.85 14.59 -2.27
C TYR A 126 2.44 13.65 -1.14
N TYR A 127 2.43 12.33 -1.36
CA TYR A 127 2.03 11.39 -0.32
C TYR A 127 2.98 11.37 0.90
N GLY A 128 4.22 11.81 0.74
CA GLY A 128 5.16 11.97 1.85
C GLY A 128 4.90 13.18 2.73
N ALA A 129 4.42 14.28 2.14
CA ALA A 129 4.31 15.57 2.82
C ALA A 129 2.86 15.95 3.17
N ASP A 130 1.89 15.34 2.50
CA ASP A 130 0.48 15.72 2.59
C ASP A 130 -0.44 14.59 3.06
N TRP A 131 -0.01 13.33 3.06
CA TRP A 131 -0.90 12.20 3.29
C TRP A 131 -0.59 11.47 4.61
N ALA A 132 -1.38 11.74 5.68
CA ALA A 132 -1.22 11.12 6.99
C ALA A 132 -1.86 9.70 7.03
N TRP A 133 -1.35 8.79 6.20
CA TRP A 133 -1.82 7.42 6.02
C TRP A 133 -0.65 6.43 5.95
N SER A 134 -0.91 5.11 5.97
CA SER A 134 0.11 4.05 5.92
C SER A 134 0.91 3.98 4.61
N THR A 135 0.48 4.66 3.55
CA THR A 135 0.98 4.54 2.17
C THR A 135 2.51 4.62 2.06
N CYS A 136 3.14 5.60 2.72
CA CYS A 136 4.60 5.76 2.65
C CYS A 136 5.35 4.64 3.36
N LEU A 137 4.84 4.15 4.48
CA LEU A 137 5.41 3.01 5.20
C LEU A 137 5.29 1.74 4.35
N VAL A 138 4.11 1.46 3.78
CA VAL A 138 3.87 0.33 2.87
C VAL A 138 4.79 0.39 1.66
N THR A 139 5.02 1.57 1.11
CA THR A 139 5.94 1.78 -0.03
C THR A 139 7.37 1.38 0.33
N LEU A 140 7.85 1.80 1.49
CA LEU A 140 9.16 1.43 2.00
C LEU A 140 9.26 -0.08 2.26
N GLU A 141 8.26 -0.66 2.95
CA GLU A 141 8.19 -2.07 3.26
C GLU A 141 8.17 -2.94 2.00
N LEU A 142 7.36 -2.60 1.00
CA LEU A 142 7.28 -3.33 -0.26
C LEU A 142 8.61 -3.34 -1.00
N CYS A 143 9.29 -2.20 -1.08
CA CYS A 143 10.61 -2.11 -1.71
C CYS A 143 11.67 -2.91 -0.92
N CYS A 144 11.62 -2.89 0.41
CA CYS A 144 12.50 -3.67 1.27
C CYS A 144 12.22 -5.18 1.14
N LEU A 145 10.95 -5.59 1.13
CA LEU A 145 10.53 -6.98 0.93
C LEU A 145 11.02 -7.51 -0.43
N PHE A 146 10.86 -6.74 -1.49
CA PHE A 146 11.33 -7.13 -2.81
C PHE A 146 12.84 -7.28 -2.87
N LEU A 147 13.58 -6.30 -2.36
CA LEU A 147 15.05 -6.37 -2.29
C LEU A 147 15.52 -7.57 -1.46
N PHE A 148 14.86 -7.79 -0.32
CA PHE A 148 15.24 -8.87 0.58
C PHE A 148 14.92 -10.24 -0.02
N ALA A 149 13.71 -10.44 -0.58
CA ALA A 149 13.33 -11.67 -1.27
C ALA A 149 14.34 -12.04 -2.39
N TRP A 150 14.77 -11.04 -3.16
CA TRP A 150 15.81 -11.27 -4.18
C TRP A 150 17.14 -11.72 -3.56
N ARG A 151 17.59 -11.08 -2.48
CA ARG A 151 18.85 -11.49 -1.80
C ARG A 151 18.75 -12.87 -1.17
N LEU A 152 17.56 -13.30 -0.77
CA LEU A 152 17.34 -14.65 -0.22
C LEU A 152 17.55 -15.76 -1.27
N GLU A 153 17.49 -15.47 -2.55
CA GLU A 153 17.83 -16.47 -3.59
C GLU A 153 19.26 -17.02 -3.37
N ASP A 154 20.16 -16.18 -2.83
CA ASP A 154 21.58 -16.53 -2.60
C ASP A 154 21.92 -16.78 -1.13
N SER A 155 21.09 -16.37 -0.18
CA SER A 155 21.42 -16.50 1.26
C SER A 155 21.18 -17.90 1.80
N ALA A 156 22.19 -18.46 2.45
CA ALA A 156 22.10 -19.70 3.23
C ALA A 156 21.83 -19.42 4.73
N ARG A 157 21.91 -18.17 5.17
CA ARG A 157 21.85 -17.81 6.60
C ARG A 157 20.41 -17.88 7.11
N LYS A 158 20.13 -18.76 8.07
CA LYS A 158 18.80 -18.89 8.70
C LYS A 158 18.26 -17.57 9.24
N ARG A 159 19.12 -16.70 9.78
CA ARG A 159 18.77 -15.37 10.29
C ARG A 159 18.07 -14.51 9.22
N ASP A 160 18.56 -14.53 7.99
CA ASP A 160 17.99 -13.69 6.91
C ASP A 160 16.55 -14.13 6.60
N TRP A 161 16.28 -15.44 6.64
CA TRP A 161 14.94 -15.98 6.42
C TRP A 161 13.98 -15.65 7.57
N LEU A 162 14.44 -15.72 8.83
CA LEU A 162 13.66 -15.30 10.00
C LEU A 162 13.32 -13.81 9.93
N LEU A 163 14.32 -12.97 9.61
CA LEU A 163 14.11 -11.52 9.45
C LEU A 163 13.14 -11.20 8.31
N PHE A 164 13.23 -11.92 7.20
CA PHE A 164 12.28 -11.77 6.10
C PHE A 164 10.87 -12.17 6.52
N GLY A 165 10.69 -13.28 7.22
CA GLY A 165 9.40 -13.71 7.75
C GLY A 165 8.78 -12.69 8.71
N ALA A 166 9.61 -12.14 9.63
CA ALA A 166 9.18 -11.07 10.53
C ALA A 166 8.76 -9.80 9.76
N LEU A 167 9.54 -9.39 8.74
CA LEU A 167 9.19 -8.25 7.89
C LEU A 167 7.89 -8.49 7.12
N CYS A 168 7.65 -9.72 6.62
CA CYS A 168 6.36 -10.08 6.00
C CYS A 168 5.20 -9.93 6.98
N GLY A 169 5.36 -10.36 8.24
CA GLY A 169 4.35 -10.20 9.28
C GLY A 169 4.08 -8.74 9.63
N ILE A 170 5.12 -7.90 9.74
CA ILE A 170 4.99 -6.46 9.99
C ILE A 170 4.26 -5.80 8.81
N ALA A 171 4.66 -6.07 7.58
CA ALA A 171 4.03 -5.50 6.39
C ALA A 171 2.54 -5.90 6.28
N ALA A 172 2.18 -7.13 6.64
CA ALA A 172 0.78 -7.56 6.72
C ALA A 172 0.00 -6.78 7.79
N LEU A 173 0.62 -6.50 8.95
CA LEU A 173 0.05 -5.69 10.03
C LEU A 173 0.07 -4.19 9.72
N THR A 174 0.82 -3.75 8.72
CA THR A 174 0.80 -2.36 8.20
C THR A 174 -0.28 -2.20 7.14
N GLU A 175 -0.34 -3.13 6.16
CA GLU A 175 -1.35 -3.14 5.10
C GLU A 175 -1.51 -4.56 4.53
N PRO A 176 -2.67 -5.22 4.76
CA PRO A 176 -2.89 -6.62 4.36
C PRO A 176 -2.78 -6.88 2.86
N VAL A 177 -2.89 -5.86 2.03
CA VAL A 177 -2.73 -6.02 0.57
C VAL A 177 -1.35 -6.54 0.20
N THR A 178 -0.34 -6.33 1.04
CA THR A 178 0.99 -6.90 0.87
C THR A 178 0.96 -8.44 0.79
N LEU A 179 -0.03 -9.07 1.45
CA LEU A 179 -0.25 -10.53 1.37
C LEU A 179 -0.62 -11.00 -0.04
N ALA A 180 -1.12 -10.11 -0.91
CA ALA A 180 -1.43 -10.47 -2.29
C ALA A 180 -0.16 -10.76 -3.11
N VAL A 181 0.96 -10.11 -2.82
CA VAL A 181 2.22 -10.27 -3.57
C VAL A 181 3.16 -11.30 -2.92
N LEU A 182 3.11 -11.45 -1.60
CA LEU A 182 4.08 -12.28 -0.86
C LEU A 182 4.12 -13.76 -1.29
N PRO A 183 2.97 -14.45 -1.53
CA PRO A 183 2.99 -15.82 -2.01
C PRO A 183 3.71 -15.97 -3.35
N PHE A 184 3.45 -15.08 -4.30
CA PHE A 184 4.06 -15.15 -5.65
C PHE A 184 5.56 -14.83 -5.59
N LEU A 185 5.95 -13.84 -4.79
CA LEU A 185 7.34 -13.50 -4.57
C LEU A 185 8.08 -14.65 -3.86
N GLY A 186 7.44 -15.26 -2.85
CA GLY A 186 7.96 -16.41 -2.13
C GLY A 186 8.11 -17.63 -3.04
N ILE A 187 7.06 -18.00 -3.79
CA ILE A 187 7.10 -19.11 -4.76
C ILE A 187 8.22 -18.90 -5.79
N TYR A 188 8.34 -17.68 -6.30
CA TYR A 188 9.40 -17.36 -7.26
C TYR A 188 10.80 -17.50 -6.64
N THR A 189 11.02 -17.00 -5.43
CA THR A 189 12.29 -17.16 -4.70
C THR A 189 12.61 -18.64 -4.48
N LEU A 190 11.62 -19.45 -4.08
CA LEU A 190 11.79 -20.91 -3.91
C LEU A 190 12.09 -21.61 -5.22
N TYR A 191 11.39 -21.27 -6.31
CA TYR A 191 11.66 -21.78 -7.66
C TYR A 191 13.10 -21.49 -8.09
N ARG A 192 13.57 -20.28 -7.88
CA ARG A 192 14.97 -19.90 -8.19
C ARG A 192 15.96 -20.73 -7.40
N ARG A 193 15.72 -20.92 -6.10
CA ARG A 193 16.59 -21.77 -5.26
C ARG A 193 16.58 -23.22 -5.69
N TYR A 194 15.41 -23.76 -6.03
CA TYR A 194 15.30 -25.11 -6.58
C TYR A 194 16.10 -25.26 -7.86
N ARG A 195 15.99 -24.33 -8.78
CA ARG A 195 16.78 -24.33 -10.06
C ARG A 195 18.28 -24.21 -9.83
N LEU A 196 18.72 -23.60 -8.74
CA LEU A 196 20.12 -23.46 -8.35
C LEU A 196 20.60 -24.59 -7.41
N ALA A 197 19.82 -25.65 -7.25
CA ALA A 197 20.07 -26.79 -6.35
C ALA A 197 20.41 -26.37 -4.89
N ARG A 198 19.79 -25.28 -4.41
CA ARG A 198 20.00 -24.76 -3.05
C ARG A 198 18.93 -25.26 -2.09
N PRO A 199 19.24 -25.49 -0.79
CA PRO A 199 18.25 -25.88 0.20
C PRO A 199 17.20 -24.78 0.38
N TRP A 200 15.93 -25.16 0.50
CA TRP A 200 14.81 -24.21 0.62
C TRP A 200 13.75 -24.60 1.67
N LYS A 201 13.62 -25.89 2.02
CA LYS A 201 12.56 -26.39 2.91
C LYS A 201 12.64 -25.79 4.33
N ALA A 202 13.81 -25.87 4.96
CA ALA A 202 14.03 -25.30 6.30
C ALA A 202 13.90 -23.77 6.30
N GLN A 203 14.29 -23.13 5.21
CA GLN A 203 14.16 -21.69 5.01
C GLN A 203 12.69 -21.26 4.95
N MET A 204 11.87 -21.99 4.20
CA MET A 204 10.42 -21.74 4.12
C MET A 204 9.75 -21.87 5.48
N ILE A 205 10.10 -22.91 6.25
CA ILE A 205 9.61 -23.09 7.61
C ILE A 205 10.03 -21.91 8.50
N ALA A 206 11.27 -21.43 8.39
CA ALA A 206 11.74 -20.28 9.15
C ALA A 206 10.95 -19.01 8.84
N VAL A 207 10.66 -18.73 7.57
CA VAL A 207 9.81 -17.60 7.15
C VAL A 207 8.40 -17.72 7.72
N ALA A 208 7.77 -18.89 7.56
CA ALA A 208 6.43 -19.14 8.05
C ALA A 208 6.31 -18.98 9.57
N LEU A 209 7.26 -19.58 10.33
CA LEU A 209 7.28 -19.46 11.78
C LEU A 209 7.48 -18.02 12.24
N ALA A 210 8.42 -17.29 11.64
CA ALA A 210 8.66 -15.90 12.00
C ALA A 210 7.46 -15.01 11.67
N GLY A 211 6.81 -15.22 10.52
CA GLY A 211 5.59 -14.53 10.15
C GLY A 211 4.44 -14.79 11.10
N VAL A 212 4.19 -16.07 11.45
CA VAL A 212 3.16 -16.46 12.43
C VAL A 212 3.44 -15.86 13.81
N VAL A 213 4.68 -15.92 14.30
CA VAL A 213 5.07 -15.32 15.59
C VAL A 213 4.81 -13.81 15.58
N THR A 214 5.12 -13.12 14.47
CA THR A 214 4.89 -11.68 14.35
C THR A 214 3.41 -11.32 14.33
N LEU A 215 2.57 -12.14 13.69
CA LEU A 215 1.12 -11.93 13.60
C LEU A 215 0.38 -12.35 14.88
N SER A 216 0.93 -13.29 15.66
CA SER A 216 0.22 -13.96 16.74
C SER A 216 -0.31 -13.02 17.84
N PRO A 217 0.40 -11.97 18.30
CA PRO A 217 -0.15 -11.07 19.32
C PRO A 217 -1.44 -10.38 18.86
N TRP A 218 -1.48 -9.99 17.59
CA TRP A 218 -2.65 -9.35 17.01
C TRP A 218 -3.81 -10.32 16.78
N ILE A 219 -3.52 -11.54 16.31
CA ILE A 219 -4.52 -12.61 16.16
C ILE A 219 -5.13 -12.98 17.51
N VAL A 220 -4.30 -13.15 18.54
CA VAL A 220 -4.77 -13.46 19.91
C VAL A 220 -5.66 -12.34 20.44
N ARG A 221 -5.23 -11.10 20.33
CA ARG A 221 -6.04 -9.93 20.73
C ARG A 221 -7.40 -9.94 20.05
N ASN A 222 -7.43 -10.12 18.72
CA ASN A 222 -8.68 -10.12 17.97
C ASN A 222 -9.58 -11.29 18.38
N TYR A 223 -9.01 -12.48 18.56
CA TYR A 223 -9.79 -13.64 19.01
C TYR A 223 -10.37 -13.45 20.41
N MET A 224 -9.62 -12.88 21.34
CA MET A 224 -10.10 -12.60 22.69
C MET A 224 -11.24 -11.57 22.73
N LEU A 225 -11.25 -10.61 21.81
CA LEU A 225 -12.27 -9.56 21.77
C LEU A 225 -13.50 -9.92 20.95
N PHE A 226 -13.32 -10.60 19.83
CA PHE A 226 -14.40 -10.86 18.88
C PHE A 226 -14.83 -12.32 18.83
N HIS A 227 -14.14 -13.22 19.56
CA HIS A 227 -14.34 -14.68 19.52
C HIS A 227 -14.32 -15.24 18.09
N ARG A 228 -13.51 -14.60 17.21
CA ARG A 228 -13.40 -14.92 15.80
C ARG A 228 -11.96 -14.81 15.33
N PHE A 229 -11.57 -15.66 14.37
CA PHE A 229 -10.26 -15.61 13.76
C PHE A 229 -10.19 -14.47 12.76
N ILE A 230 -9.52 -13.37 13.14
CA ILE A 230 -9.27 -12.19 12.33
C ILE A 230 -7.77 -11.97 12.30
N PRO A 231 -7.07 -12.46 11.25
CA PRO A 231 -5.61 -12.46 11.25
C PRO A 231 -5.00 -11.05 11.18
N VAL A 232 -5.65 -10.12 10.50
CA VAL A 232 -5.15 -8.74 10.35
C VAL A 232 -6.25 -7.71 10.55
N ARG A 233 -7.24 -7.60 9.64
CA ARG A 233 -8.33 -6.62 9.68
C ARG A 233 -9.67 -7.23 9.31
N SER A 234 -10.76 -6.66 9.80
CA SER A 234 -12.14 -7.09 9.53
C SER A 234 -12.74 -6.45 8.27
N GLY A 235 -12.24 -5.28 7.84
CA GLY A 235 -12.88 -4.38 6.89
C GLY A 235 -13.08 -4.87 5.45
N TYR A 236 -12.60 -6.07 5.08
CA TYR A 236 -12.67 -6.55 3.70
C TYR A 236 -14.11 -6.64 3.14
N GLY A 237 -15.08 -6.97 4.00
CA GLY A 237 -16.49 -7.06 3.60
C GLY A 237 -17.03 -5.74 3.08
N LEU A 238 -16.75 -4.65 3.81
CA LEU A 238 -17.12 -3.29 3.43
C LEU A 238 -16.42 -2.87 2.13
N GLU A 239 -15.11 -3.09 2.03
CA GLU A 239 -14.32 -2.76 0.84
C GLU A 239 -14.85 -3.46 -0.43
N LEU A 240 -15.22 -4.73 -0.31
CA LEU A 240 -15.81 -5.48 -1.42
C LEU A 240 -17.18 -4.91 -1.80
N TYR A 241 -18.02 -4.58 -0.82
CA TYR A 241 -19.37 -4.04 -1.04
C TYR A 241 -19.31 -2.65 -1.68
N ILE A 242 -18.49 -1.73 -1.17
CA ILE A 242 -18.33 -0.38 -1.73
C ILE A 242 -18.00 -0.44 -3.22
N GLY A 243 -17.17 -1.38 -3.63
CA GLY A 243 -16.82 -1.54 -5.03
C GLY A 243 -17.85 -2.33 -5.86
N ASN A 244 -18.70 -3.15 -5.24
CA ASN A 244 -19.55 -4.10 -5.95
C ASN A 244 -21.00 -4.05 -5.44
N ASN A 245 -21.74 -3.07 -5.92
CA ASN A 245 -23.16 -2.84 -5.61
C ASN A 245 -23.83 -2.07 -6.78
N GLY A 246 -25.15 -1.85 -6.71
CA GLY A 246 -25.91 -1.17 -7.75
C GLY A 246 -25.59 0.33 -7.92
N TYR A 247 -24.87 0.93 -7.00
CA TYR A 247 -24.49 2.35 -7.00
C TYR A 247 -23.02 2.58 -7.36
N SER A 248 -22.23 1.52 -7.53
CA SER A 248 -20.80 1.64 -7.86
C SER A 248 -20.59 2.14 -9.27
N GLN A 249 -19.80 3.19 -9.40
CA GLN A 249 -19.46 3.85 -10.67
C GLN A 249 -18.01 3.66 -11.07
N HIS A 250 -17.38 2.53 -10.74
CA HIS A 250 -15.97 2.24 -11.03
C HIS A 250 -14.93 2.88 -10.10
N TRP A 251 -15.27 3.94 -9.39
CA TRP A 251 -14.47 4.54 -8.32
C TRP A 251 -15.13 4.29 -6.95
N VAL A 252 -14.58 4.84 -5.87
CA VAL A 252 -15.19 4.69 -4.55
C VAL A 252 -16.49 5.51 -4.44
N ASN A 253 -17.53 4.90 -3.85
CA ASN A 253 -18.71 5.63 -3.43
C ASN A 253 -18.66 5.82 -1.90
N ARG A 254 -18.20 6.99 -1.48
CA ARG A 254 -18.00 7.31 -0.06
C ARG A 254 -19.31 7.29 0.75
N THR A 255 -20.46 7.52 0.12
CA THR A 255 -21.78 7.49 0.81
C THR A 255 -22.18 6.11 1.32
N LEU A 256 -21.47 5.05 0.93
CA LEU A 256 -21.66 3.68 1.41
C LEU A 256 -20.72 3.33 2.59
N HIS A 257 -19.95 4.29 3.07
CA HIS A 257 -19.02 4.08 4.16
C HIS A 257 -19.54 4.74 5.46
N PRO A 258 -19.43 4.10 6.63
CA PRO A 258 -19.90 4.65 7.91
C PRO A 258 -19.36 6.03 8.25
N ASN A 259 -18.17 6.40 7.75
CA ASN A 259 -17.63 7.76 7.94
C ASN A 259 -18.39 8.86 7.18
N HIS A 260 -19.22 8.51 6.20
CA HIS A 260 -19.87 9.48 5.32
C HIS A 260 -21.38 9.23 5.19
N SER A 261 -21.95 8.36 6.04
CA SER A 261 -23.36 8.00 6.02
C SER A 261 -23.88 7.66 7.41
N ASP A 262 -24.77 8.48 7.91
CA ASP A 262 -25.43 8.25 9.23
C ASP A 262 -26.20 6.93 9.24
N ALA A 263 -26.79 6.53 8.11
CA ALA A 263 -27.52 5.27 8.00
C ALA A 263 -26.57 4.07 8.15
N GLU A 264 -25.42 4.11 7.46
CA GLU A 264 -24.40 3.05 7.57
C GLU A 264 -23.74 3.02 8.95
N LEU A 265 -23.49 4.18 9.55
CA LEU A 265 -22.98 4.28 10.92
C LEU A 265 -23.99 3.71 11.93
N SER A 266 -25.26 4.07 11.82
CA SER A 266 -26.32 3.56 12.70
C SER A 266 -26.49 2.03 12.57
N GLU A 267 -26.36 1.48 11.36
CA GLU A 267 -26.37 0.01 11.17
C GLU A 267 -25.14 -0.61 11.84
N TYR A 268 -23.94 -0.06 11.63
CA TYR A 268 -22.71 -0.54 12.25
C TYR A 268 -22.79 -0.55 13.78
N GLU A 269 -23.30 0.53 14.38
CA GLU A 269 -23.49 0.62 15.86
C GLU A 269 -24.51 -0.36 16.37
N ARG A 270 -25.61 -0.56 15.66
CA ARG A 270 -26.70 -1.47 16.04
C ARG A 270 -26.30 -2.94 16.04
N VAL A 271 -25.56 -3.40 15.01
CA VAL A 271 -25.24 -4.82 14.84
C VAL A 271 -23.82 -5.18 15.28
N GLY A 272 -22.94 -4.21 15.44
CA GLY A 272 -21.53 -4.37 15.76
C GLY A 272 -20.66 -4.67 14.55
N GLU A 273 -19.34 -4.42 14.69
CA GLU A 273 -18.36 -4.47 13.59
C GLU A 273 -18.41 -5.77 12.78
N ILE A 274 -18.32 -6.91 13.47
CA ILE A 274 -18.14 -8.19 12.77
C ILE A 274 -19.40 -8.58 11.99
N ALA A 275 -20.58 -8.41 12.59
CA ALA A 275 -21.85 -8.71 11.91
C ALA A 275 -22.09 -7.76 10.74
N TYR A 276 -21.75 -6.46 10.90
CA TYR A 276 -21.82 -5.48 9.82
C TYR A 276 -20.91 -5.87 8.65
N MET A 277 -19.65 -6.20 8.92
CA MET A 277 -18.68 -6.58 7.88
C MET A 277 -19.08 -7.88 7.15
N ASP A 278 -19.64 -8.86 7.87
CA ASP A 278 -20.17 -10.09 7.28
C ASP A 278 -21.38 -9.82 6.37
N HIS A 279 -22.28 -8.94 6.82
CA HIS A 279 -23.45 -8.54 6.03
C HIS A 279 -23.01 -7.85 4.73
N LYS A 280 -22.09 -6.87 4.82
CA LYS A 280 -21.55 -6.19 3.63
C LYS A 280 -20.81 -7.16 2.70
N LEU A 281 -20.04 -8.10 3.25
CA LEU A 281 -19.38 -9.15 2.46
C LEU A 281 -20.39 -9.99 1.66
N GLN A 282 -21.48 -10.36 2.31
CA GLN A 282 -22.54 -11.16 1.66
C GLN A 282 -23.24 -10.36 0.57
N GLN A 283 -23.62 -9.12 0.84
CA GLN A 283 -24.22 -8.22 -0.16
C GLN A 283 -23.32 -8.04 -1.39
N GLY A 284 -22.03 -7.78 -1.20
CA GLY A 284 -21.07 -7.66 -2.30
C GLY A 284 -20.93 -8.94 -3.13
N LYS A 285 -20.84 -10.12 -2.45
CA LYS A 285 -20.78 -11.41 -3.12
C LYS A 285 -22.04 -11.73 -3.92
N ASP A 286 -23.21 -11.45 -3.36
CA ASP A 286 -24.49 -11.70 -4.04
C ASP A 286 -24.65 -10.80 -5.26
N TYR A 287 -24.23 -9.52 -5.15
CA TYR A 287 -24.22 -8.63 -6.30
C TYR A 287 -23.30 -9.15 -7.42
N ILE A 288 -22.08 -9.57 -7.09
CA ILE A 288 -21.12 -10.15 -8.05
C ILE A 288 -21.71 -11.40 -8.74
N ARG A 289 -22.32 -12.31 -7.96
CA ARG A 289 -22.91 -13.54 -8.50
C ARG A 289 -24.06 -13.27 -9.45
N ASN A 290 -24.88 -12.27 -9.13
CA ASN A 290 -26.05 -11.91 -9.94
C ASN A 290 -25.69 -11.06 -11.16
N HIS A 291 -24.48 -10.41 -11.16
CA HIS A 291 -24.04 -9.49 -12.22
C HIS A 291 -22.59 -9.80 -12.69
N PRO A 292 -22.25 -11.02 -13.14
CA PRO A 292 -20.88 -11.42 -13.45
C PRO A 292 -20.25 -10.64 -14.59
N ALA A 293 -21.02 -10.28 -15.64
CA ALA A 293 -20.54 -9.50 -16.76
C ALA A 293 -20.20 -8.06 -16.33
N TRP A 294 -21.02 -7.45 -15.47
CA TRP A 294 -20.75 -6.16 -14.88
C TRP A 294 -19.49 -6.20 -14.02
N PHE A 295 -19.32 -7.23 -13.18
CA PHE A 295 -18.13 -7.40 -12.35
C PHE A 295 -16.85 -7.52 -13.20
N ALA A 296 -16.88 -8.30 -14.28
CA ALA A 296 -15.75 -8.42 -15.19
C ALA A 296 -15.40 -7.08 -15.85
N TRP A 297 -16.42 -6.33 -16.31
CA TRP A 297 -16.24 -5.01 -16.88
C TRP A 297 -15.67 -4.01 -15.87
N MET A 298 -16.20 -3.98 -14.65
CA MET A 298 -15.72 -3.09 -13.59
C MET A 298 -14.30 -3.43 -13.16
N THR A 299 -13.95 -4.72 -13.08
CA THR A 299 -12.58 -5.18 -12.81
C THR A 299 -11.60 -4.67 -13.87
N PHE A 300 -11.98 -4.78 -15.15
CA PHE A 300 -11.18 -4.23 -16.25
C PHE A 300 -11.01 -2.71 -16.15
N ARG A 301 -12.10 -1.97 -15.90
CA ARG A 301 -12.04 -0.50 -15.73
C ARG A 301 -11.13 -0.11 -14.57
N ARG A 302 -11.24 -0.78 -13.40
CA ARG A 302 -10.37 -0.54 -12.23
C ARG A 302 -8.91 -0.80 -12.56
N PHE A 303 -8.62 -1.90 -13.28
CA PHE A 303 -7.28 -2.15 -13.79
C PHE A 303 -6.77 -0.96 -14.62
N VAL A 304 -7.52 -0.51 -15.61
CA VAL A 304 -7.13 0.64 -16.45
C VAL A 304 -6.90 1.88 -15.60
N TYR A 305 -7.83 2.23 -14.71
CA TYR A 305 -7.72 3.45 -13.89
C TYR A 305 -6.57 3.43 -12.88
N MET A 306 -6.22 2.28 -12.33
CA MET A 306 -5.06 2.19 -11.45
C MET A 306 -3.74 2.46 -12.19
N TRP A 307 -3.66 2.13 -13.47
CA TRP A 307 -2.48 2.36 -14.29
C TRP A 307 -2.46 3.71 -15.02
N THR A 308 -3.61 4.31 -15.24
CA THR A 308 -3.72 5.53 -16.05
C THR A 308 -4.28 6.74 -15.31
N GLY A 309 -4.72 6.58 -14.05
CA GLY A 309 -5.51 7.57 -13.33
C GLY A 309 -7.01 7.45 -13.61
N TYR A 310 -7.82 8.12 -12.80
CA TYR A 310 -9.26 8.07 -12.93
C TYR A 310 -9.76 9.01 -14.04
N TRP A 311 -10.46 8.43 -15.01
CA TRP A 311 -10.94 9.17 -16.19
C TRP A 311 -12.37 9.67 -15.96
N SER A 312 -12.49 10.72 -15.15
CA SER A 312 -13.72 11.49 -15.03
C SER A 312 -13.50 12.90 -15.54
N PHE A 313 -14.44 13.38 -16.34
CA PHE A 313 -14.51 14.75 -16.86
C PHE A 313 -15.84 15.40 -16.47
N ASP A 314 -16.55 14.81 -15.51
CA ASP A 314 -17.77 15.39 -14.94
C ASP A 314 -17.43 16.65 -14.17
N HIS A 315 -18.17 17.75 -14.44
CA HIS A 315 -17.87 19.07 -13.88
C HIS A 315 -18.00 19.09 -12.34
N ALA A 316 -19.01 18.41 -11.79
CA ALA A 316 -19.20 18.36 -10.34
C ALA A 316 -18.07 17.58 -9.68
N TYR A 317 -17.66 16.44 -10.26
CA TYR A 317 -16.52 15.66 -9.80
C TYR A 317 -15.20 16.46 -9.82
N LEU A 318 -14.96 17.21 -10.91
CA LEU A 318 -13.72 18.01 -11.06
C LEU A 318 -13.67 19.25 -10.17
N GLN A 319 -14.80 19.68 -9.60
CA GLN A 319 -14.78 20.71 -8.54
C GLN A 319 -14.16 20.18 -7.25
N ASP A 320 -14.42 18.90 -6.92
CA ASP A 320 -13.87 18.25 -5.73
C ASP A 320 -12.46 17.69 -5.97
N GLU A 321 -12.18 17.22 -7.20
CA GLU A 321 -10.92 16.55 -7.56
C GLU A 321 -10.24 17.21 -8.80
N PRO A 322 -9.81 18.48 -8.69
CA PRO A 322 -9.31 19.26 -9.85
C PRO A 322 -7.97 18.74 -10.40
N LEU A 323 -7.23 17.94 -9.62
CA LEU A 323 -5.93 17.39 -10.01
C LEU A 323 -6.03 16.08 -10.81
N ASP A 324 -7.22 15.50 -10.97
CA ASP A 324 -7.37 14.23 -11.69
C ASP A 324 -6.98 14.30 -13.18
N PRO A 325 -7.33 15.32 -13.95
CA PRO A 325 -6.85 15.42 -15.35
C PRO A 325 -5.33 15.45 -15.50
N PRO A 326 -4.55 16.27 -14.77
CA PRO A 326 -3.10 16.17 -14.80
C PRO A 326 -2.58 14.81 -14.25
N ASN A 327 -3.27 14.19 -13.29
CA ASN A 327 -2.95 12.86 -12.80
C ASN A 327 -3.04 11.79 -13.89
N ILE A 328 -4.05 11.85 -14.78
CA ILE A 328 -4.18 10.93 -15.93
C ILE A 328 -2.92 10.99 -16.79
N PHE A 329 -2.45 12.18 -17.11
CA PHE A 329 -1.24 12.36 -17.92
C PHE A 329 0.01 11.79 -17.24
N VAL A 330 0.22 12.11 -15.96
CA VAL A 330 1.40 11.66 -15.19
C VAL A 330 1.37 10.14 -15.01
N ASN A 331 0.24 9.57 -14.57
CA ASN A 331 0.09 8.13 -14.37
C ASN A 331 0.27 7.34 -15.67
N THR A 332 -0.38 7.78 -16.76
CA THR A 332 -0.28 7.11 -18.06
C THR A 332 1.15 7.15 -18.57
N THR A 333 1.81 8.30 -18.52
CA THR A 333 3.20 8.44 -18.95
C THR A 333 4.14 7.55 -18.14
N MET A 334 4.02 7.56 -16.82
CA MET A 334 4.84 6.72 -15.94
C MET A 334 4.57 5.23 -16.17
N SER A 335 3.30 4.83 -16.39
CA SER A 335 2.93 3.46 -16.70
C SER A 335 3.52 2.98 -18.03
N ILE A 336 3.44 3.80 -19.09
CA ILE A 336 4.06 3.49 -20.40
C ILE A 336 5.57 3.33 -20.25
N LEU A 337 6.25 4.25 -19.57
CA LEU A 337 7.69 4.17 -19.33
C LEU A 337 8.05 2.96 -18.48
N GLY A 338 7.26 2.67 -17.44
CA GLY A 338 7.45 1.51 -16.58
C GLY A 338 7.29 0.19 -17.33
N LEU A 339 6.22 0.04 -18.12
CA LEU A 339 5.98 -1.16 -18.94
C LEU A 339 7.04 -1.33 -20.04
N TRP A 340 7.47 -0.24 -20.66
CA TRP A 340 8.58 -0.27 -21.61
C TRP A 340 9.89 -0.70 -20.93
N GLY A 341 10.19 -0.16 -19.75
CA GLY A 341 11.35 -0.59 -18.96
C GLY A 341 11.25 -2.05 -18.51
N LEU A 342 10.05 -2.52 -18.16
CA LEU A 342 9.80 -3.93 -17.84
C LEU A 342 10.06 -4.85 -19.05
N TRP A 343 9.56 -4.45 -20.21
CA TRP A 343 9.83 -5.16 -21.46
C TRP A 343 11.34 -5.22 -21.74
N ARG A 344 12.09 -4.13 -21.59
CA ARG A 344 13.56 -4.12 -21.76
C ARG A 344 14.27 -4.98 -20.72
N ALA A 345 13.78 -4.99 -19.48
CA ALA A 345 14.31 -5.86 -18.43
C ALA A 345 14.10 -7.35 -18.80
N TRP A 346 12.93 -7.68 -19.33
CA TRP A 346 12.59 -9.03 -19.80
C TRP A 346 13.47 -9.48 -20.97
N GLN A 347 13.68 -8.60 -21.95
CA GLN A 347 14.57 -8.88 -23.10
C GLN A 347 16.03 -9.10 -22.67
N ARG A 348 16.47 -8.44 -21.60
CA ARG A 348 17.82 -8.60 -21.06
C ARG A 348 17.97 -9.91 -20.28
N ASP A 349 17.03 -10.21 -19.41
CA ASP A 349 16.96 -11.42 -18.58
C ASP A 349 15.48 -11.65 -18.17
N PRO A 350 14.84 -12.72 -18.68
CA PRO A 350 13.46 -13.05 -18.29
C PRO A 350 13.26 -13.21 -16.78
N ALA A 351 14.28 -13.70 -16.06
CA ALA A 351 14.21 -13.82 -14.62
C ALA A 351 14.17 -12.45 -13.92
N LEU A 352 14.86 -11.46 -14.48
CA LEU A 352 14.80 -10.08 -14.00
C LEU A 352 13.42 -9.45 -14.25
N GLY A 353 12.92 -9.60 -15.48
CA GLY A 353 11.57 -9.13 -15.83
C GLY A 353 10.48 -9.74 -14.95
N ALA A 354 10.54 -11.06 -14.72
CA ALA A 354 9.58 -11.77 -13.88
C ALA A 354 9.53 -11.24 -12.45
N ARG A 355 10.68 -10.92 -11.83
CA ARG A 355 10.71 -10.36 -10.46
C ARG A 355 9.95 -9.05 -10.35
N PHE A 356 10.18 -8.12 -11.27
CA PHE A 356 9.47 -6.84 -11.30
C PHE A 356 7.99 -7.04 -11.63
N ALA A 357 7.65 -7.87 -12.61
CA ALA A 357 6.28 -8.16 -13.00
C ALA A 357 5.45 -8.71 -11.84
N ILE A 358 6.02 -9.63 -11.03
CA ILE A 358 5.34 -10.18 -9.86
C ILE A 358 4.90 -9.04 -8.93
N VAL A 359 5.78 -8.14 -8.56
CA VAL A 359 5.43 -7.09 -7.61
C VAL A 359 4.44 -6.11 -8.23
N LEU A 360 4.65 -5.68 -9.47
CA LEU A 360 3.81 -4.70 -10.15
C LEU A 360 2.37 -5.17 -10.36
N PHE A 361 2.16 -6.44 -10.71
CA PHE A 361 0.83 -6.94 -11.07
C PHE A 361 0.09 -7.64 -9.94
N PHE A 362 0.80 -8.23 -8.98
CA PHE A 362 0.14 -8.92 -7.87
C PHE A 362 -0.08 -8.04 -6.63
N PHE A 363 0.70 -6.99 -6.42
CA PHE A 363 0.43 -6.07 -5.31
C PHE A 363 -0.97 -5.44 -5.41
N PRO A 364 -1.39 -4.85 -6.55
CA PRO A 364 -2.70 -4.20 -6.65
C PRO A 364 -3.86 -5.18 -6.87
N LEU A 365 -3.62 -6.50 -6.89
CA LEU A 365 -4.61 -7.51 -7.30
C LEU A 365 -5.94 -7.38 -6.53
N THR A 366 -5.89 -7.17 -5.22
CA THR A 366 -7.10 -7.05 -4.39
C THR A 366 -7.95 -5.85 -4.78
N TYR A 367 -7.33 -4.76 -5.15
CA TYR A 367 -8.01 -3.51 -5.51
C TYR A 367 -8.76 -3.59 -6.85
N TYR A 368 -8.32 -4.46 -7.77
CA TYR A 368 -9.06 -4.70 -9.01
C TYR A 368 -10.43 -5.33 -8.75
N PHE A 369 -10.55 -6.14 -7.69
CA PHE A 369 -11.79 -6.84 -7.35
C PHE A 369 -12.67 -6.10 -6.34
N SER A 370 -12.10 -5.23 -5.52
CA SER A 370 -12.83 -4.40 -4.56
C SER A 370 -13.10 -3.02 -5.17
N HIS A 371 -12.41 -1.99 -4.73
CA HIS A 371 -12.44 -0.66 -5.34
C HIS A 371 -11.04 -0.05 -5.33
N PRO A 372 -10.70 0.81 -6.27
CA PRO A 372 -9.46 1.56 -6.28
C PRO A 372 -9.62 2.89 -5.54
N GLU A 373 -8.52 3.36 -4.97
CA GLU A 373 -8.29 4.72 -4.52
C GLU A 373 -6.94 5.20 -5.10
N THR A 374 -6.77 6.50 -5.23
CA THR A 374 -5.57 7.07 -5.87
C THR A 374 -4.28 6.66 -5.18
N TYR A 375 -4.29 6.52 -3.85
CA TYR A 375 -3.12 6.14 -3.06
C TYR A 375 -2.85 4.62 -2.99
N TYR A 376 -3.80 3.77 -3.38
CA TYR A 376 -3.64 2.30 -3.31
C TYR A 376 -2.56 1.76 -4.24
N PHE A 377 -2.33 2.41 -5.37
CA PHE A 377 -1.31 1.99 -6.33
C PHE A 377 0.09 2.55 -6.01
N ARG A 378 0.17 3.61 -5.22
CA ARG A 378 1.44 4.32 -4.94
C ARG A 378 2.59 3.47 -4.41
N PRO A 379 2.36 2.38 -3.63
CA PRO A 379 3.46 1.53 -3.17
C PRO A 379 4.32 0.90 -4.28
N VAL A 380 3.81 0.74 -5.51
CA VAL A 380 4.60 0.24 -6.65
C VAL A 380 5.29 1.33 -7.46
N ASP A 381 4.98 2.61 -7.26
CA ASP A 381 5.57 3.74 -8.00
C ASP A 381 7.11 3.75 -7.97
N PRO A 382 7.80 3.44 -6.85
CA PRO A 382 9.26 3.39 -6.86
C PRO A 382 9.83 2.37 -7.86
N LEU A 383 9.13 1.26 -8.07
CA LEU A 383 9.54 0.23 -9.03
C LEU A 383 9.26 0.68 -10.48
N ILE A 384 8.17 1.42 -10.68
CA ILE A 384 7.88 2.08 -11.96
C ILE A 384 8.98 3.10 -12.27
N VAL A 385 9.43 3.89 -11.29
CA VAL A 385 10.56 4.84 -11.45
C VAL A 385 11.85 4.12 -11.82
N VAL A 386 12.15 2.96 -11.21
CA VAL A 386 13.31 2.13 -11.62
C VAL A 386 13.21 1.72 -13.08
N LEU A 387 12.06 1.23 -13.49
CA LEU A 387 11.83 0.75 -14.86
C LEU A 387 11.79 1.91 -15.86
N ALA A 388 11.22 3.05 -15.51
CA ALA A 388 11.27 4.27 -16.33
C ALA A 388 12.72 4.74 -16.53
N ALA A 389 13.57 4.67 -15.51
CA ALA A 389 15.00 4.95 -15.66
C ALA A 389 15.69 3.97 -16.63
N VAL A 390 15.26 2.70 -16.66
CA VAL A 390 15.74 1.70 -17.65
C VAL A 390 15.26 2.06 -19.06
N ALA A 391 14.01 2.48 -19.21
CA ALA A 391 13.44 2.89 -20.49
C ALA A 391 14.21 4.09 -21.08
N ILE A 392 14.50 5.08 -20.27
CA ILE A 392 15.12 6.36 -20.71
C ILE A 392 16.64 6.24 -20.83
N ALA A 393 17.32 5.75 -19.79
CA ALA A 393 18.79 5.83 -19.66
C ALA A 393 19.50 4.48 -19.93
N GLY A 394 18.76 3.38 -20.16
CA GLY A 394 19.33 2.09 -20.48
C GLY A 394 19.92 2.06 -21.87
N ARG A 395 21.17 1.60 -22.02
CA ARG A 395 21.77 1.39 -23.35
C ARG A 395 21.08 0.26 -24.09
N SER A 396 20.72 0.47 -25.34
CA SER A 396 20.28 -0.59 -26.24
C SER A 396 21.46 -1.54 -26.53
N LYS A 397 21.21 -2.86 -26.55
CA LYS A 397 22.20 -3.84 -27.04
C LYS A 397 22.55 -3.63 -28.53
N LEU A 398 21.68 -2.90 -29.25
CA LEU A 398 21.88 -2.59 -30.66
C LEU A 398 22.99 -1.56 -30.93
N ALA A 399 23.39 -0.76 -29.93
CA ALA A 399 24.46 0.23 -30.06
C ALA A 399 25.86 -0.29 -29.67
N ALA A 400 26.00 -1.59 -29.34
CA ALA A 400 27.28 -2.22 -28.99
C ALA A 400 27.81 -3.15 -30.10
N ALA A 401 27.17 -3.16 -31.27
CA ALA A 401 27.54 -3.96 -32.44
C ALA A 401 28.02 -3.08 -33.60
N GLU A 402 28.21 -1.77 -33.37
CA GLU A 402 28.96 -0.86 -34.25
C GLU A 402 30.26 -0.43 -33.50
#